data_3485695c8737f42ddc58f807c23e411f
#
_entry.id   3485695c8737f42ddc58f807c23e411f
#
_cell.length_a   1.000
_cell.length_b   1.000
_cell.length_c   1.000
_cell.angle_alpha   90.00
_cell.angle_beta   90.00
_cell.angle_gamma   90.00
#
_symmetry.space_group_name_H-M   'P 1'
#
loop_
_entity.id
_entity.type
_entity.pdbx_description
1 polymer ?
#
loop_
_entity_poly.entity_id
_entity_poly.type
_entity_poly.pdbx_seq_one_letter_code
_entity_poly.pdbx_strand_id
1 'polypeptide(L)'
;MSAIELTNADAVHPGYGFLSENANFAKILEENKIGFIGASSKHIEMMGDKIQAKRIAKENGLPVIEGSEDGVTDIAQAKELCKKIGFPVLIKASGGGGGKGMKIVYKEEEFETLFSTAKSEAQKYFGNDEVYIEKFFQNPRHIEVQILAGKNNVVHLHERDCSVQRRHQKLIEETPSPVLDDEIRKDLFE
;
A
#
# COMPACT_ATOMS: atom_id res chain seq x y z
N MET A 1 -3.18 -13.69 23.79
CA MET A 1 -3.10 -13.35 25.24
C MET A 1 -2.71 -14.56 26.08
N SER A 2 -3.46 -15.66 26.08
CA SER A 2 -3.15 -16.82 26.98
C SER A 2 -1.72 -17.33 26.93
N ALA A 3 -1.08 -17.39 25.75
CA ALA A 3 0.32 -17.78 25.65
C ALA A 3 1.26 -16.80 26.37
N ILE A 4 0.96 -15.50 26.30
CA ILE A 4 1.74 -14.46 26.99
C ILE A 4 1.65 -14.63 28.51
N GLU A 5 0.44 -14.86 29.01
CA GLU A 5 0.18 -15.07 30.44
C GLU A 5 0.88 -16.33 30.96
N LEU A 6 0.81 -17.43 30.20
CA LEU A 6 1.43 -18.70 30.59
C LEU A 6 2.95 -18.66 30.57
N THR A 7 3.53 -17.84 29.69
CA THR A 7 5.00 -17.75 29.53
C THR A 7 5.61 -16.56 30.27
N ASN A 8 4.79 -15.68 30.85
CA ASN A 8 5.22 -14.40 31.41
C ASN A 8 6.07 -13.58 30.42
N ALA A 9 5.66 -13.55 29.14
CA ALA A 9 6.41 -12.86 28.11
C ALA A 9 6.22 -11.33 28.24
N ASP A 10 7.32 -10.58 28.15
CA ASP A 10 7.32 -9.10 28.20
C ASP A 10 7.01 -8.47 26.85
N ALA A 11 7.18 -9.22 25.76
CA ALA A 11 6.99 -8.75 24.40
C ALA A 11 6.56 -9.88 23.46
N VAL A 12 5.94 -9.47 22.34
CA VAL A 12 5.52 -10.34 21.26
C VAL A 12 6.13 -9.88 19.95
N HIS A 13 6.79 -10.79 19.25
CA HIS A 13 7.15 -10.62 17.85
C HIS A 13 6.07 -11.28 16.99
N PRO A 14 5.31 -10.51 16.20
CA PRO A 14 4.14 -11.04 15.46
C PRO A 14 4.53 -11.87 14.22
N GLY A 15 5.82 -11.96 13.88
CA GLY A 15 6.27 -12.47 12.60
C GLY A 15 5.88 -11.53 11.44
N TYR A 16 5.57 -12.11 10.29
CA TYR A 16 5.12 -11.41 9.07
C TYR A 16 3.83 -12.05 8.52
N GLY A 17 2.87 -12.27 9.38
CA GLY A 17 1.57 -12.84 9.03
C GLY A 17 0.43 -11.91 9.43
N PHE A 18 -0.75 -12.49 9.62
CA PHE A 18 -1.99 -11.75 9.92
C PHE A 18 -1.91 -10.82 11.14
N LEU A 19 -1.11 -11.16 12.13
CA LEU A 19 -1.00 -10.37 13.36
C LEU A 19 -0.02 -9.20 13.24
N SER A 20 0.91 -9.23 12.29
CA SER A 20 1.90 -8.15 12.12
C SER A 20 1.27 -6.83 11.65
N GLU A 21 0.16 -6.91 10.93
CA GLU A 21 -0.58 -5.77 10.38
C GLU A 21 -1.95 -5.59 11.05
N ASN A 22 -2.14 -6.19 12.23
CA ASN A 22 -3.40 -6.11 12.96
C ASN A 22 -3.33 -5.03 14.05
N ALA A 23 -3.88 -3.85 13.77
CA ALA A 23 -3.89 -2.71 14.69
C ALA A 23 -4.58 -3.05 16.01
N ASN A 24 -5.66 -3.82 15.98
CA ASN A 24 -6.38 -4.20 17.20
C ASN A 24 -5.55 -5.12 18.11
N PHE A 25 -4.81 -6.08 17.52
CA PHE A 25 -3.90 -6.92 18.28
C PHE A 25 -2.77 -6.11 18.94
N ALA A 26 -2.14 -5.20 18.17
CA ALA A 26 -1.12 -4.31 18.69
C ALA A 26 -1.67 -3.45 19.84
N LYS A 27 -2.87 -2.89 19.70
CA LYS A 27 -3.53 -2.10 20.72
C LYS A 27 -3.81 -2.88 22.00
N ILE A 28 -4.28 -4.13 21.89
CA ILE A 28 -4.51 -5.01 23.06
C ILE A 28 -3.19 -5.23 23.81
N LEU A 29 -2.07 -5.45 23.11
CA LEU A 29 -0.78 -5.61 23.76
C LEU A 29 -0.32 -4.32 24.46
N GLU A 30 -0.45 -3.16 23.77
CA GLU A 30 -0.12 -1.85 24.34
C GLU A 30 -0.91 -1.56 25.63
N GLU A 31 -2.24 -1.83 25.64
CA GLU A 31 -3.10 -1.65 26.78
C GLU A 31 -2.72 -2.55 27.98
N ASN A 32 -2.17 -3.72 27.68
CA ASN A 32 -1.69 -4.66 28.70
C ASN A 32 -0.19 -4.49 29.04
N LYS A 33 0.47 -3.43 28.53
CA LYS A 33 1.90 -3.12 28.74
C LYS A 33 2.84 -4.23 28.25
N ILE A 34 2.42 -4.99 27.26
CA ILE A 34 3.22 -5.98 26.55
C ILE A 34 3.86 -5.31 25.33
N GLY A 35 5.16 -5.46 25.17
CA GLY A 35 5.87 -4.91 24.01
C GLY A 35 5.40 -5.57 22.71
N PHE A 36 4.95 -4.78 21.74
CA PHE A 36 4.75 -5.25 20.37
C PHE A 36 6.01 -4.92 19.56
N ILE A 37 6.68 -5.95 19.04
CA ILE A 37 7.88 -5.77 18.22
C ILE A 37 7.44 -5.46 16.79
N GLY A 38 7.18 -4.21 16.51
CA GLY A 38 6.62 -3.72 15.26
C GLY A 38 6.17 -2.26 15.39
N ALA A 39 5.41 -1.78 14.41
CA ALA A 39 4.83 -0.45 14.45
C ALA A 39 3.73 -0.34 15.52
N SER A 40 3.50 0.85 16.07
CA SER A 40 2.40 1.07 17.02
C SER A 40 1.04 0.81 16.37
N SER A 41 0.04 0.49 17.18
CA SER A 41 -1.34 0.28 16.73
C SER A 41 -1.84 1.44 15.86
N LYS A 42 -1.51 2.68 16.26
CA LYS A 42 -1.84 3.90 15.51
C LYS A 42 -1.17 3.93 14.13
N HIS A 43 0.11 3.57 14.03
CA HIS A 43 0.82 3.54 12.74
C HIS A 43 0.29 2.44 11.82
N ILE A 44 -0.03 1.27 12.37
CA ILE A 44 -0.63 0.17 11.60
C ILE A 44 -1.99 0.61 11.03
N GLU A 45 -2.83 1.26 11.83
CA GLU A 45 -4.13 1.77 11.40
C GLU A 45 -3.99 2.83 10.30
N MET A 46 -3.12 3.82 10.52
CA MET A 46 -2.87 4.91 9.56
C MET A 46 -2.36 4.39 8.22
N MET A 47 -1.40 3.45 8.23
CA MET A 47 -0.79 2.92 7.01
C MET A 47 -1.61 1.81 6.36
N GLY A 48 -2.55 1.23 7.11
CA GLY A 48 -3.53 0.28 6.58
C GLY A 48 -4.57 0.91 5.66
N ASP A 49 -4.85 2.21 5.83
CA ASP A 49 -5.69 3.00 4.94
C ASP A 49 -4.86 3.57 3.80
N LYS A 50 -5.11 3.11 2.56
CA LYS A 50 -4.34 3.50 1.37
C LYS A 50 -4.40 5.00 1.07
N ILE A 51 -5.52 5.65 1.38
CA ILE A 51 -5.70 7.09 1.15
C ILE A 51 -4.88 7.87 2.16
N GLN A 52 -5.00 7.52 3.43
CA GLN A 52 -4.22 8.14 4.49
C GLN A 52 -2.72 7.92 4.29
N ALA A 53 -2.31 6.70 3.97
CA ALA A 53 -0.91 6.38 3.70
C ALA A 53 -0.34 7.24 2.55
N LYS A 54 -1.08 7.37 1.44
CA LYS A 54 -0.69 8.19 0.29
C LYS A 54 -0.61 9.68 0.62
N ARG A 55 -1.56 10.18 1.42
CA ARG A 55 -1.56 11.57 1.89
C ARG A 55 -0.36 11.84 2.79
N ILE A 56 -0.10 10.98 3.78
CA ILE A 56 1.04 11.09 4.69
C ILE A 56 2.36 11.05 3.93
N ALA A 57 2.49 10.15 2.95
CA ALA A 57 3.67 10.09 2.09
C ALA A 57 3.89 11.41 1.35
N LYS A 58 2.84 11.97 0.74
CA LYS A 58 2.89 13.25 0.02
C LYS A 58 3.25 14.43 0.96
N GLU A 59 2.65 14.48 2.15
CA GLU A 59 2.92 15.51 3.18
C GLU A 59 4.37 15.46 3.67
N ASN A 60 5.00 14.29 3.63
CA ASN A 60 6.40 14.10 3.99
C ASN A 60 7.36 14.17 2.78
N GLY A 61 6.90 14.65 1.63
CA GLY A 61 7.74 14.84 0.45
C GLY A 61 8.07 13.57 -0.33
N LEU A 62 7.50 12.42 0.03
CA LEU A 62 7.72 11.18 -0.70
C LEU A 62 6.99 11.21 -2.04
N PRO A 63 7.60 10.75 -3.13
CA PRO A 63 6.95 10.63 -4.41
C PRO A 63 5.82 9.59 -4.30
N VAL A 64 4.64 9.96 -4.80
CA VAL A 64 3.48 9.06 -4.83
C VAL A 64 3.01 8.91 -6.27
N ILE A 65 2.43 7.76 -6.58
CA ILE A 65 1.83 7.52 -7.89
C ILE A 65 0.72 8.55 -8.11
N GLU A 66 0.80 9.28 -9.24
CA GLU A 66 -0.24 10.23 -9.63
C GLU A 66 -1.60 9.55 -9.78
N GLY A 67 -2.65 10.18 -9.27
CA GLY A 67 -3.99 9.61 -9.30
C GLY A 67 -5.01 10.49 -8.59
N SER A 68 -6.21 9.96 -8.42
CA SER A 68 -7.25 10.61 -7.65
C SER A 68 -6.84 10.70 -6.17
N GLU A 69 -7.15 11.82 -5.54
CA GLU A 69 -6.94 12.01 -4.09
C GLU A 69 -8.04 11.30 -3.29
N ASP A 70 -9.25 11.31 -3.82
CA ASP A 70 -10.44 10.66 -3.26
C ASP A 70 -11.09 9.72 -4.28
N GLY A 71 -12.12 9.02 -3.83
CA GLY A 71 -12.95 8.21 -4.71
C GLY A 71 -13.66 9.05 -5.76
N VAL A 72 -13.72 8.56 -6.98
CA VAL A 72 -14.33 9.25 -8.13
C VAL A 72 -15.59 8.49 -8.53
N THR A 73 -16.70 9.21 -8.58
CA THR A 73 -18.01 8.69 -9.04
C THR A 73 -18.47 9.35 -10.34
N ASP A 74 -18.02 10.57 -10.59
CA ASP A 74 -18.37 11.37 -11.77
C ASP A 74 -17.42 11.10 -12.95
N ILE A 75 -17.99 10.79 -14.10
CA ILE A 75 -17.23 10.43 -15.30
C ILE A 75 -16.50 11.61 -15.94
N ALA A 76 -17.07 12.81 -15.86
CA ALA A 76 -16.43 14.00 -16.44
C ALA A 76 -15.18 14.37 -15.65
N GLN A 77 -15.29 14.36 -14.33
CA GLN A 77 -14.15 14.54 -13.42
C GLN A 77 -13.07 13.47 -13.66
N ALA A 78 -13.49 12.21 -13.81
CA ALA A 78 -12.60 11.10 -14.09
C ALA A 78 -11.83 11.28 -15.42
N LYS A 79 -12.50 11.71 -16.49
CA LYS A 79 -11.87 11.98 -17.79
C LYS A 79 -10.85 13.12 -17.72
N GLU A 80 -11.15 14.20 -17.03
CA GLU A 80 -10.21 15.31 -16.86
C GLU A 80 -8.97 14.89 -16.07
N LEU A 81 -9.15 14.07 -15.04
CA LEU A 81 -8.03 13.50 -14.29
C LEU A 81 -7.15 12.61 -15.18
N CYS A 82 -7.76 11.74 -16.00
CA CYS A 82 -7.02 10.87 -16.92
C CYS A 82 -6.24 11.65 -17.97
N LYS A 83 -6.77 12.77 -18.48
CA LYS A 83 -6.05 13.66 -19.38
C LYS A 83 -4.82 14.27 -18.73
N LYS A 84 -4.92 14.63 -17.45
CA LYS A 84 -3.80 15.18 -16.67
C LYS A 84 -2.72 14.14 -16.41
N ILE A 85 -3.10 12.92 -16.00
CA ILE A 85 -2.20 11.83 -15.65
C ILE A 85 -1.59 11.19 -16.92
N GLY A 86 -2.35 11.17 -18.01
CA GLY A 86 -2.01 10.47 -19.26
C GLY A 86 -2.22 8.96 -19.16
N PHE A 87 -2.59 8.33 -20.28
CA PHE A 87 -2.75 6.88 -20.38
C PHE A 87 -1.39 6.16 -20.44
N PRO A 88 -1.29 4.89 -20.02
CA PRO A 88 -2.37 4.09 -19.43
C PRO A 88 -2.67 4.46 -17.98
N VAL A 89 -3.93 4.23 -17.56
CA VAL A 89 -4.38 4.41 -16.19
C VAL A 89 -4.99 3.12 -15.63
N LEU A 90 -4.98 2.99 -14.33
CA LEU A 90 -5.59 1.89 -13.59
C LEU A 90 -6.78 2.39 -12.79
N ILE A 91 -7.94 1.79 -13.00
CA ILE A 91 -9.16 2.04 -12.23
C ILE A 91 -9.28 0.92 -11.19
N LYS A 92 -9.49 1.27 -9.93
CA LYS A 92 -9.63 0.34 -8.79
C LYS A 92 -10.89 0.66 -8.00
N ALA A 93 -11.62 -0.36 -7.55
CA ALA A 93 -12.69 -0.16 -6.57
C ALA A 93 -12.14 0.31 -5.23
N SER A 94 -12.80 1.28 -4.57
CA SER A 94 -12.35 1.83 -3.28
C SER A 94 -12.35 0.80 -2.16
N GLY A 95 -13.35 -0.06 -2.10
CA GLY A 95 -13.45 -1.15 -1.13
C GLY A 95 -12.67 -2.42 -1.51
N GLY A 96 -11.95 -2.42 -2.64
CA GLY A 96 -11.36 -3.62 -3.24
C GLY A 96 -9.95 -3.94 -2.75
N GLY A 97 -9.68 -5.24 -2.62
CA GLY A 97 -8.35 -5.81 -2.41
C GLY A 97 -8.14 -7.04 -3.31
N GLY A 98 -6.85 -7.46 -3.47
CA GLY A 98 -6.52 -8.70 -4.17
C GLY A 98 -6.80 -8.71 -5.68
N GLY A 99 -6.87 -7.55 -6.34
CA GLY A 99 -7.00 -7.47 -7.80
C GLY A 99 -8.43 -7.54 -8.35
N LYS A 100 -9.45 -7.68 -7.50
CA LYS A 100 -10.85 -7.65 -7.94
C LYS A 100 -11.31 -6.22 -8.21
N GLY A 101 -12.07 -6.01 -9.28
CA GLY A 101 -12.58 -4.69 -9.66
C GLY A 101 -11.52 -3.74 -10.21
N MET A 102 -10.39 -4.26 -10.70
CA MET A 102 -9.36 -3.46 -11.38
C MET A 102 -9.52 -3.52 -12.90
N LYS A 103 -9.40 -2.35 -13.56
CA LYS A 103 -9.39 -2.22 -15.01
C LYS A 103 -8.21 -1.37 -15.45
N ILE A 104 -7.41 -1.91 -16.36
CA ILE A 104 -6.35 -1.12 -17.02
C ILE A 104 -6.95 -0.51 -18.28
N VAL A 105 -6.79 0.80 -18.43
CA VAL A 105 -7.26 1.54 -19.59
C VAL A 105 -6.03 2.04 -20.35
N TYR A 106 -5.85 1.57 -21.55
CA TYR A 106 -4.71 1.95 -22.37
C TYR A 106 -4.97 3.18 -23.22
N LYS A 107 -6.23 3.43 -23.59
CA LYS A 107 -6.62 4.50 -24.50
C LYS A 107 -7.90 5.22 -24.00
N GLU A 108 -8.03 6.48 -24.38
CA GLU A 108 -9.16 7.33 -23.97
C GLU A 108 -10.51 6.76 -24.43
N GLU A 109 -10.55 6.14 -25.63
CA GLU A 109 -11.78 5.59 -26.20
C GLU A 109 -12.38 4.44 -25.37
N GLU A 110 -11.54 3.72 -24.62
CA GLU A 110 -11.96 2.58 -23.79
C GLU A 110 -12.42 3.03 -22.40
N PHE A 111 -12.05 4.27 -22.00
CA PHE A 111 -12.17 4.74 -20.63
C PHE A 111 -13.60 4.67 -20.10
N GLU A 112 -14.58 5.20 -20.84
CA GLU A 112 -15.96 5.31 -20.38
C GLU A 112 -16.60 3.94 -20.11
N THR A 113 -16.36 2.99 -21.00
CA THR A 113 -16.86 1.61 -20.87
C THR A 113 -16.23 0.91 -19.66
N LEU A 114 -14.91 1.03 -19.51
CA LEU A 114 -14.18 0.38 -18.43
C LEU A 114 -14.45 1.05 -17.07
N PHE A 115 -14.64 2.36 -17.03
CA PHE A 115 -15.04 3.11 -15.83
C PHE A 115 -16.42 2.66 -15.33
N SER A 116 -17.40 2.62 -16.23
CA SER A 116 -18.77 2.17 -15.90
C SER A 116 -18.78 0.70 -15.42
N THR A 117 -17.97 -0.15 -16.06
CA THR A 117 -17.81 -1.56 -15.65
C THR A 117 -17.20 -1.65 -14.26
N ALA A 118 -16.13 -0.89 -13.99
CA ALA A 118 -15.47 -0.88 -12.69
C ALA A 118 -16.39 -0.41 -11.57
N LYS A 119 -17.19 0.64 -11.81
CA LYS A 119 -18.22 1.13 -10.86
C LYS A 119 -19.27 0.05 -10.58
N SER A 120 -19.80 -0.60 -11.61
CA SER A 120 -20.80 -1.67 -11.46
C SER A 120 -20.26 -2.85 -10.67
N GLU A 121 -19.00 -3.26 -10.92
CA GLU A 121 -18.32 -4.30 -10.16
C GLU A 121 -18.09 -3.87 -8.71
N ALA A 122 -17.64 -2.64 -8.48
CA ALA A 122 -17.44 -2.08 -7.15
C ALA A 122 -18.74 -2.10 -6.33
N GLN A 123 -19.83 -1.61 -6.90
CA GLN A 123 -21.16 -1.67 -6.27
C GLN A 123 -21.59 -3.10 -5.94
N LYS A 124 -21.38 -4.03 -6.87
CA LYS A 124 -21.79 -5.43 -6.70
C LYS A 124 -21.00 -6.17 -5.62
N TYR A 125 -19.68 -5.97 -5.58
CA TYR A 125 -18.79 -6.72 -4.69
C TYR A 125 -18.58 -6.06 -3.32
N PHE A 126 -18.64 -4.74 -3.26
CA PHE A 126 -18.28 -3.97 -2.06
C PHE A 126 -19.40 -3.07 -1.54
N GLY A 127 -20.54 -2.98 -2.25
CA GLY A 127 -21.68 -2.14 -1.84
C GLY A 127 -21.47 -0.64 -2.01
N ASN A 128 -20.38 -0.24 -2.67
CA ASN A 128 -20.02 1.13 -2.96
C ASN A 128 -19.49 1.23 -4.40
N ASP A 129 -19.97 2.19 -5.18
CA ASP A 129 -19.61 2.37 -6.59
C ASP A 129 -18.40 3.30 -6.81
N GLU A 130 -17.78 3.72 -5.73
CA GLU A 130 -16.59 4.57 -5.72
C GLU A 130 -15.37 3.86 -6.29
N VAL A 131 -14.66 4.51 -7.21
CA VAL A 131 -13.43 3.98 -7.80
C VAL A 131 -12.29 4.99 -7.68
N TYR A 132 -11.07 4.48 -7.63
CA TYR A 132 -9.83 5.26 -7.72
C TYR A 132 -9.23 5.13 -9.10
N ILE A 133 -8.58 6.20 -9.55
CA ILE A 133 -7.85 6.23 -10.81
C ILE A 133 -6.42 6.60 -10.48
N GLU A 134 -5.48 5.83 -11.00
CA GLU A 134 -4.05 6.13 -10.84
C GLU A 134 -3.27 5.81 -12.11
N LYS A 135 -2.09 6.39 -12.25
CA LYS A 135 -1.17 6.06 -13.34
C LYS A 135 -0.85 4.57 -13.30
N PHE A 136 -0.93 3.91 -14.45
CA PHE A 136 -0.52 2.52 -14.59
C PHE A 136 0.90 2.43 -15.13
N PHE A 137 1.76 1.73 -14.40
CA PHE A 137 3.11 1.41 -14.83
C PHE A 137 3.16 -0.03 -15.34
N GLN A 138 3.67 -0.20 -16.56
CA GLN A 138 3.91 -1.53 -17.14
C GLN A 138 5.21 -2.08 -16.57
N ASN A 139 5.15 -3.32 -16.05
CA ASN A 139 6.32 -4.00 -15.49
C ASN A 139 7.11 -3.19 -14.44
N PRO A 140 6.44 -2.64 -13.42
CA PRO A 140 7.13 -1.89 -12.37
C PRO A 140 8.07 -2.81 -11.60
N ARG A 141 9.18 -2.23 -11.09
CA ARG A 141 9.98 -2.88 -10.07
C ARG A 141 9.36 -2.63 -8.70
N HIS A 142 9.41 -3.65 -7.86
CA HIS A 142 8.99 -3.56 -6.46
C HIS A 142 10.24 -3.50 -5.60
N ILE A 143 10.59 -2.30 -5.19
CA ILE A 143 11.70 -2.04 -4.27
C ILE A 143 11.12 -1.64 -2.93
N GLU A 144 11.65 -2.22 -1.86
CA GLU A 144 11.25 -1.88 -0.50
C GLU A 144 12.47 -1.62 0.38
N VAL A 145 12.32 -0.82 1.40
CA VAL A 145 13.37 -0.53 2.39
C VAL A 145 12.96 -1.11 3.73
N GLN A 146 13.86 -1.90 4.33
CA GLN A 146 13.65 -2.40 5.68
C GLN A 146 13.96 -1.31 6.70
N ILE A 147 12.98 -0.96 7.51
CA ILE A 147 13.12 0.02 8.58
C ILE A 147 13.18 -0.71 9.93
N LEU A 148 14.07 -0.25 10.78
CA LEU A 148 14.12 -0.63 12.19
C LEU A 148 14.06 0.63 13.04
N ALA A 149 13.02 0.75 13.85
CA ALA A 149 12.78 1.91 14.70
C ALA A 149 12.83 1.54 16.18
N GLY A 150 13.59 2.29 16.95
CA GLY A 150 13.60 2.29 18.39
C GLY A 150 12.86 3.51 18.95
N LYS A 151 13.03 3.77 20.26
CA LYS A 151 12.38 4.92 20.91
C LYS A 151 12.85 6.27 20.38
N ASN A 152 14.12 6.38 20.01
CA ASN A 152 14.76 7.65 19.67
C ASN A 152 15.47 7.64 18.30
N ASN A 153 15.57 6.48 17.67
CA ASN A 153 16.32 6.32 16.44
C ASN A 153 15.54 5.48 15.44
N VAL A 154 15.68 5.83 14.17
CA VAL A 154 15.21 5.06 13.03
C VAL A 154 16.41 4.79 12.14
N VAL A 155 16.57 3.57 11.70
CA VAL A 155 17.62 3.17 10.76
C VAL A 155 17.01 2.34 9.63
N HIS A 156 17.60 2.43 8.45
CA HIS A 156 17.30 1.53 7.35
C HIS A 156 18.33 0.38 7.32
N LEU A 157 17.90 -0.78 6.86
CA LEU A 157 18.74 -1.97 6.67
C LEU A 157 18.87 -2.33 5.18
N HIS A 158 19.08 -1.31 4.35
CA HIS A 158 19.08 -1.40 2.89
C HIS A 158 17.75 -1.80 2.27
N GLU A 159 17.75 -1.83 0.94
CA GLU A 159 16.60 -2.21 0.13
C GLU A 159 16.60 -3.69 -0.25
N ARG A 160 15.41 -4.15 -0.63
CA ARG A 160 15.19 -5.42 -1.32
C ARG A 160 14.48 -5.20 -2.65
N ASP A 161 14.89 -5.89 -3.67
CA ASP A 161 14.13 -6.01 -4.92
C ASP A 161 13.22 -7.25 -4.81
N CYS A 162 11.93 -7.01 -4.72
CA CYS A 162 10.89 -8.02 -4.57
C CYS A 162 10.05 -8.16 -5.85
N SER A 163 10.62 -7.84 -7.01
CA SER A 163 9.87 -7.80 -8.28
C SER A 163 9.46 -9.17 -8.79
N VAL A 164 10.15 -10.24 -8.38
CA VAL A 164 9.82 -11.61 -8.77
C VAL A 164 8.67 -12.13 -7.93
N GLN A 165 7.46 -11.98 -8.48
CA GLN A 165 6.22 -12.29 -7.77
C GLN A 165 5.33 -13.25 -8.59
N ARG A 166 4.51 -14.03 -7.90
CA ARG A 166 3.43 -14.82 -8.48
C ARG A 166 2.11 -14.44 -7.82
N ARG A 167 1.17 -13.92 -8.60
CA ARG A 167 -0.14 -13.48 -8.09
C ARG A 167 -0.02 -12.51 -6.90
N HIS A 168 0.90 -11.54 -7.02
CA HIS A 168 1.24 -10.57 -5.98
C HIS A 168 1.88 -11.16 -4.70
N GLN A 169 2.38 -12.37 -4.76
CA GLN A 169 3.16 -12.98 -3.70
C GLN A 169 4.64 -12.97 -4.07
N LYS A 170 5.46 -12.42 -3.20
CA LYS A 170 6.92 -12.40 -3.35
C LYS A 170 7.47 -13.82 -3.35
N LEU A 171 8.28 -14.17 -4.35
CA LEU A 171 8.91 -15.49 -4.46
C LEU A 171 10.42 -15.42 -4.29
N ILE A 172 11.06 -14.39 -4.84
CA ILE A 172 12.49 -14.16 -4.74
C ILE A 172 12.68 -12.71 -4.33
N GLU A 173 13.48 -12.51 -3.32
CA GLU A 173 13.91 -11.21 -2.83
C GLU A 173 15.43 -11.12 -2.94
N GLU A 174 15.93 -10.01 -3.46
CA GLU A 174 17.34 -9.81 -3.73
C GLU A 174 17.82 -8.52 -3.08
N THR A 175 18.97 -8.57 -2.42
CA THR A 175 19.60 -7.39 -1.82
C THR A 175 21.12 -7.42 -2.07
N PRO A 176 21.76 -6.29 -2.45
CA PRO A 176 21.11 -5.05 -2.87
C PRO A 176 20.37 -5.20 -4.21
N SER A 177 19.47 -4.28 -4.52
CA SER A 177 18.77 -4.29 -5.80
C SER A 177 19.76 -4.09 -6.95
N PRO A 178 19.75 -4.95 -7.98
CA PRO A 178 20.67 -4.82 -9.12
C PRO A 178 20.31 -3.69 -10.09
N VAL A 179 19.14 -3.05 -9.89
CA VAL A 179 18.64 -2.01 -10.80
C VAL A 179 18.71 -0.60 -10.23
N LEU A 180 19.06 -0.44 -8.95
CA LEU A 180 19.25 0.87 -8.35
C LEU A 180 20.72 1.32 -8.53
N ASP A 181 20.90 2.52 -9.03
CA ASP A 181 22.17 3.22 -8.93
C ASP A 181 22.36 3.86 -7.54
N ASP A 182 23.56 4.38 -7.29
CA ASP A 182 23.90 4.91 -5.96
C ASP A 182 23.17 6.22 -5.64
N GLU A 183 22.78 7.00 -6.65
CA GLU A 183 22.04 8.25 -6.48
C GLU A 183 20.60 7.95 -6.04
N ILE A 184 19.88 7.08 -6.76
CA ILE A 184 18.53 6.66 -6.40
C ILE A 184 18.51 5.96 -5.04
N ARG A 185 19.54 5.14 -4.76
CA ARG A 185 19.65 4.45 -3.47
C ARG A 185 19.81 5.44 -2.32
N LYS A 186 20.62 6.48 -2.51
CA LYS A 186 20.78 7.54 -1.52
C LYS A 186 19.47 8.28 -1.26
N ASP A 187 18.78 8.71 -2.31
CA ASP A 187 17.49 9.40 -2.19
C ASP A 187 16.41 8.53 -1.51
N LEU A 188 16.48 7.21 -1.72
CA LEU A 188 15.54 6.26 -1.11
C LEU A 188 15.76 6.11 0.40
N PHE A 189 16.98 6.37 0.90
CA PHE A 189 17.35 6.20 2.30
C PHE A 189 17.28 7.48 3.13
N GLU A 190 17.16 8.64 2.50
CA GLU A 190 16.97 9.94 3.14
C GLU A 190 15.51 10.18 3.56
#